data_076e8050179b707e9d691caa1529ebbb
#
_entry.id   076e8050179b707e9d691caa1529ebbb
#
_cell.length_a   1.000
_cell.length_b   1.000
_cell.length_c   1.000
_cell.angle_alpha   90.00
_cell.angle_beta   90.00
_cell.angle_gamma   90.00
#
_symmetry.space_group_name_H-M   'P 1'
#
loop_
_entity.id
_entity.type
_entity.pdbx_description
1 polymer ?
#
loop_
_entity_poly.entity_id
_entity_poly.type
_entity_poly.pdbx_seq_one_letter_code
_entity_poly.pdbx_strand_id
1 'polypeptide(L)'
;MSDSIIDSLKNKVIEGNLITKEEAKELLSAPIDELCAAANEIREHFCGNGFDLCSITNAKCGKCSEDCKFCAQSAHYDTEVTYYSQKSGDEMTEEAVHNENQGILRFSLVTSGRSLSPKEIDSVCDSIREIKSKSMIEICVSIGITDVDSF
;
A
#
# COMPACT_ATOMS: atom_id res chain seq x y z
N MET A 1 24.87 -32.76 10.50
CA MET A 1 23.82 -32.00 11.23
C MET A 1 22.69 -31.89 10.24
N SER A 2 21.48 -32.34 10.56
CA SER A 2 20.34 -32.15 9.65
C SER A 2 20.01 -30.67 9.63
N ASP A 3 20.05 -30.06 8.46
CA ASP A 3 19.55 -28.68 8.31
C ASP A 3 18.12 -28.60 8.84
N SER A 4 17.81 -27.53 9.55
CA SER A 4 16.44 -27.33 10.02
C SER A 4 15.52 -27.15 8.80
N ILE A 5 14.23 -27.49 8.95
CA ILE A 5 13.25 -27.28 7.88
C ILE A 5 13.26 -25.81 7.42
N ILE A 6 13.48 -24.88 8.36
CA ILE A 6 13.57 -23.44 8.08
C ILE A 6 14.73 -23.14 7.15
N ASP A 7 15.95 -23.67 7.45
CA ASP A 7 17.14 -23.45 6.63
C ASP A 7 17.00 -24.06 5.23
N SER A 8 16.44 -25.26 5.16
CA SER A 8 16.17 -25.94 3.89
C SER A 8 15.24 -25.10 3.00
N LEU A 9 14.11 -24.61 3.56
CA LEU A 9 13.15 -23.81 2.80
C LEU A 9 13.65 -22.39 2.49
N LYS A 10 14.43 -21.79 3.39
CA LYS A 10 15.13 -20.52 3.13
C LYS A 10 16.04 -20.66 1.91
N ASN A 11 16.90 -21.67 1.88
CA ASN A 11 17.84 -21.91 0.78
C ASN A 11 17.09 -22.16 -0.53
N LYS A 12 16.02 -22.96 -0.49
CA LYS A 12 15.13 -23.20 -1.63
C LYS A 12 14.60 -21.89 -2.23
N VAL A 13 14.17 -20.94 -1.39
CA VAL A 13 13.67 -19.62 -1.85
C VAL A 13 14.80 -18.77 -2.41
N ILE A 14 15.97 -18.75 -1.77
CA ILE A 14 17.16 -18.01 -2.25
C ILE A 14 17.60 -18.51 -3.63
N GLU A 15 17.46 -19.81 -3.91
CA GLU A 15 17.70 -20.41 -5.22
C GLU A 15 16.62 -20.09 -6.28
N GLY A 16 15.61 -19.31 -5.92
CA GLY A 16 14.53 -18.90 -6.82
C GLY A 16 13.35 -19.89 -6.93
N ASN A 17 13.30 -20.89 -6.05
CA ASN A 17 12.24 -21.87 -6.03
C ASN A 17 11.12 -21.49 -5.07
N LEU A 18 9.86 -21.78 -5.44
CA LEU A 18 8.70 -21.55 -4.57
C LEU A 18 8.56 -22.69 -3.56
N ILE A 19 8.16 -22.37 -2.34
CA ILE A 19 7.71 -23.36 -1.35
C ILE A 19 6.30 -23.85 -1.69
N THR A 20 6.03 -25.11 -1.41
CA THR A 20 4.70 -25.69 -1.59
C THR A 20 3.79 -25.32 -0.41
N LYS A 21 2.50 -25.56 -0.57
CA LYS A 21 1.52 -25.36 0.52
C LYS A 21 1.79 -26.30 1.70
N GLU A 22 2.24 -27.51 1.45
CA GLU A 22 2.59 -28.49 2.45
C GLU A 22 3.81 -28.06 3.25
N GLU A 23 4.87 -27.64 2.58
CA GLU A 23 6.07 -27.05 3.21
C GLU A 23 5.74 -25.81 4.04
N ALA A 24 4.87 -24.93 3.54
CA ALA A 24 4.43 -23.76 4.30
C ALA A 24 3.68 -24.13 5.58
N LYS A 25 2.92 -25.24 5.59
CA LYS A 25 2.24 -25.73 6.80
C LYS A 25 3.21 -26.23 7.87
N GLU A 26 4.34 -26.79 7.48
CA GLU A 26 5.36 -27.25 8.43
C GLU A 26 5.96 -26.08 9.22
N LEU A 27 6.02 -24.88 8.60
CA LEU A 27 6.51 -23.66 9.26
C LEU A 27 5.57 -23.14 10.36
N LEU A 28 4.28 -23.55 10.40
CA LEU A 28 3.32 -23.07 11.40
C LEU A 28 3.69 -23.48 12.83
N SER A 29 4.48 -24.53 13.00
CA SER A 29 4.96 -25.01 14.31
C SER A 29 6.42 -24.65 14.57
N ALA A 30 7.06 -23.92 13.68
CA ALA A 30 8.44 -23.51 13.84
C ALA A 30 8.60 -22.33 14.82
N PRO A 31 9.76 -22.20 15.49
CA PRO A 31 10.03 -21.06 16.36
C PRO A 31 9.98 -19.73 15.59
N ILE A 32 9.23 -18.77 16.12
CA ILE A 32 9.00 -17.50 15.41
C ILE A 32 10.27 -16.69 15.18
N ASP A 33 11.20 -16.72 16.14
CA ASP A 33 12.46 -15.98 16.03
C ASP A 33 13.35 -16.53 14.90
N GLU A 34 13.38 -17.86 14.72
CA GLU A 34 14.09 -18.51 13.64
C GLU A 34 13.45 -18.20 12.26
N LEU A 35 12.11 -18.20 12.21
CA LEU A 35 11.38 -17.80 11.00
C LEU A 35 11.65 -16.34 10.62
N CYS A 36 11.64 -15.44 11.60
CA CYS A 36 11.95 -14.03 11.37
C CYS A 36 13.38 -13.84 10.86
N ALA A 37 14.35 -14.55 11.44
CA ALA A 37 15.74 -14.50 10.99
C ALA A 37 15.88 -14.99 9.54
N ALA A 38 15.31 -16.14 9.21
CA ALA A 38 15.34 -16.70 7.87
C ALA A 38 14.63 -15.79 6.83
N ALA A 39 13.47 -15.24 7.20
CA ALA A 39 12.76 -14.29 6.35
C ALA A 39 13.57 -13.01 6.09
N ASN A 40 14.30 -12.50 7.10
CA ASN A 40 15.17 -11.36 6.94
C ASN A 40 16.37 -11.67 6.02
N GLU A 41 16.97 -12.85 6.12
CA GLU A 41 18.05 -13.27 5.20
C GLU A 41 17.55 -13.32 3.74
N ILE A 42 16.35 -13.85 3.50
CA ILE A 42 15.71 -13.84 2.17
C ILE A 42 15.50 -12.40 1.69
N ARG A 43 14.95 -11.54 2.55
CA ARG A 43 14.77 -10.11 2.23
C ARG A 43 16.08 -9.44 1.86
N GLU A 44 17.13 -9.65 2.65
CA GLU A 44 18.46 -9.07 2.39
C GLU A 44 19.04 -9.57 1.08
N HIS A 45 18.84 -10.85 0.76
CA HIS A 45 19.32 -11.42 -0.50
C HIS A 45 18.67 -10.77 -1.73
N PHE A 46 17.34 -10.55 -1.71
CA PHE A 46 16.60 -10.03 -2.88
C PHE A 46 16.47 -8.51 -2.91
N CYS A 47 16.39 -7.86 -1.76
CA CYS A 47 16.13 -6.43 -1.65
C CYS A 47 17.32 -5.61 -1.14
N GLY A 48 18.35 -6.27 -0.63
CA GLY A 48 19.48 -5.58 0.00
C GLY A 48 19.05 -4.77 1.22
N ASN A 49 19.75 -3.67 1.48
CA ASN A 49 19.46 -2.75 2.58
C ASN A 49 18.71 -1.47 2.12
N GLY A 50 18.12 -1.50 0.94
CA GLY A 50 17.29 -0.41 0.44
C GLY A 50 16.06 -0.21 1.31
N PHE A 51 15.69 1.05 1.53
CA PHE A 51 14.48 1.44 2.25
C PHE A 51 13.57 2.25 1.33
N ASP A 52 12.37 1.75 1.11
CA ASP A 52 11.39 2.33 0.20
C ASP A 52 10.41 3.20 1.00
N LEU A 53 10.49 4.53 0.80
CA LEU A 53 9.63 5.49 1.48
C LEU A 53 8.36 5.71 0.66
N CYS A 54 7.21 5.59 1.32
CA CYS A 54 5.93 5.96 0.73
C CYS A 54 5.13 6.87 1.67
N SER A 55 4.31 7.71 1.08
CA SER A 55 3.38 8.58 1.79
C SER A 55 1.97 8.47 1.23
N ILE A 56 1.02 9.01 1.97
CA ILE A 56 -0.41 8.95 1.64
C ILE A 56 -0.99 10.34 1.77
N THR A 57 -1.78 10.77 0.78
CA THR A 57 -2.75 11.84 1.00
C THR A 57 -4.15 11.26 1.19
N ASN A 58 -4.88 11.80 2.16
CA ASN A 58 -6.30 11.54 2.30
C ASN A 58 -7.05 12.44 1.31
N ALA A 59 -7.17 11.97 0.07
CA ALA A 59 -7.72 12.76 -1.04
C ALA A 59 -9.22 13.05 -0.91
N LYS A 60 -9.95 12.27 -0.09
CA LYS A 60 -11.36 12.48 0.27
C LYS A 60 -11.59 11.89 1.65
N CYS A 61 -12.21 12.63 2.56
CA CYS A 61 -12.28 12.25 3.97
C CYS A 61 -13.70 12.21 4.52
N GLY A 62 -13.96 11.17 5.32
CA GLY A 62 -15.16 11.02 6.15
C GLY A 62 -16.41 10.55 5.39
N LYS A 63 -17.49 10.35 6.14
CA LYS A 63 -18.83 9.93 5.67
C LYS A 63 -18.83 8.68 4.76
N CYS A 64 -17.92 7.73 5.00
CA CYS A 64 -17.90 6.46 4.29
C CYS A 64 -19.14 5.64 4.67
N SER A 65 -19.85 5.10 3.68
CA SER A 65 -21.04 4.27 3.89
C SER A 65 -20.73 2.86 4.44
N GLU A 66 -19.47 2.46 4.44
CA GLU A 66 -19.05 1.12 4.86
C GLU A 66 -18.86 1.04 6.38
N ASP A 67 -19.26 -0.09 6.97
CA ASP A 67 -19.20 -0.37 8.41
C ASP A 67 -17.89 -1.12 8.80
N CYS A 68 -16.75 -0.63 8.38
CA CYS A 68 -15.45 -1.18 8.79
C CYS A 68 -15.17 -0.85 10.25
N LYS A 69 -15.14 -1.85 11.11
CA LYS A 69 -15.11 -1.71 12.59
C LYS A 69 -13.95 -0.90 13.17
N PHE A 70 -12.87 -0.76 12.43
CA PHE A 70 -11.66 -0.03 12.85
C PHE A 70 -11.47 1.31 12.12
N CYS A 71 -12.39 1.67 11.21
CA CYS A 71 -12.18 2.83 10.35
C CYS A 71 -12.86 4.08 10.90
N ALA A 72 -12.04 5.07 11.28
CA ALA A 72 -12.55 6.36 11.79
C ALA A 72 -13.34 7.17 10.75
N GLN A 73 -13.24 6.85 9.45
CA GLN A 73 -13.95 7.56 8.38
C GLN A 73 -15.36 7.01 8.11
N SER A 74 -15.75 5.90 8.77
CA SER A 74 -17.09 5.32 8.63
C SER A 74 -18.17 6.25 9.20
N ALA A 75 -19.28 6.42 8.47
CA ALA A 75 -20.44 7.18 8.95
C ALA A 75 -21.24 6.45 10.05
N HIS A 76 -20.90 5.19 10.34
CA HIS A 76 -21.54 4.38 11.40
C HIS A 76 -20.98 4.65 12.79
N TYR A 77 -19.89 5.41 12.91
CA TYR A 77 -19.23 5.70 14.18
C TYR A 77 -19.11 7.19 14.40
N ASP A 78 -19.31 7.61 15.65
CA ASP A 78 -19.05 8.99 16.07
C ASP A 78 -17.55 9.15 16.31
N THR A 79 -16.89 9.80 15.37
CA THR A 79 -15.45 10.06 15.39
C THR A 79 -15.19 11.53 15.08
N GLU A 80 -14.08 12.07 15.59
CA GLU A 80 -13.69 13.47 15.37
C GLU A 80 -13.01 13.71 14.00
N VAL A 81 -13.31 12.87 13.00
CA VAL A 81 -12.72 13.00 11.66
C VAL A 81 -13.31 14.21 10.93
N THR A 82 -12.42 15.11 10.49
CA THR A 82 -12.84 16.25 9.67
C THR A 82 -13.34 15.77 8.30
N TYR A 83 -14.58 16.12 7.98
CA TYR A 83 -15.16 15.82 6.66
C TYR A 83 -14.72 16.86 5.64
N TYR A 84 -14.29 16.39 4.47
CA TYR A 84 -14.14 17.19 3.25
C TYR A 84 -14.37 16.35 2.00
N SER A 85 -14.82 17.01 0.94
CA SER A 85 -14.94 16.42 -0.38
C SER A 85 -13.56 16.15 -0.97
N GLN A 86 -13.52 15.60 -2.17
CA GLN A 86 -12.25 15.35 -2.87
C GLN A 86 -11.41 16.63 -2.97
N LYS A 87 -10.13 16.52 -2.65
CA LYS A 87 -9.12 17.59 -2.84
C LYS A 87 -9.01 17.97 -4.30
N SER A 88 -8.61 19.19 -4.56
CA SER A 88 -8.29 19.65 -5.90
C SER A 88 -7.03 18.98 -6.47
N GLY A 89 -6.89 18.97 -7.79
CA GLY A 89 -5.69 18.50 -8.46
C GLY A 89 -4.44 19.28 -8.05
N ASP A 90 -4.57 20.60 -7.92
CA ASP A 90 -3.48 21.47 -7.48
C ASP A 90 -2.97 21.09 -6.07
N GLU A 91 -3.89 20.92 -5.08
CA GLU A 91 -3.51 20.51 -3.73
C GLU A 91 -2.78 19.16 -3.71
N MET A 92 -3.31 18.16 -4.45
CA MET A 92 -2.67 16.83 -4.53
C MET A 92 -1.31 16.90 -5.24
N THR A 93 -1.18 17.78 -6.23
CA THR A 93 0.08 17.97 -6.94
C THR A 93 1.14 18.66 -6.08
N GLU A 94 0.77 19.68 -5.31
CA GLU A 94 1.68 20.35 -4.38
C GLU A 94 2.17 19.37 -3.30
N GLU A 95 1.28 18.56 -2.74
CA GLU A 95 1.63 17.52 -1.77
C GLU A 95 2.58 16.48 -2.38
N ALA A 96 2.33 16.03 -3.60
CA ALA A 96 3.17 15.04 -4.29
C ALA A 96 4.60 15.58 -4.52
N VAL A 97 4.73 16.79 -5.05
CA VAL A 97 6.02 17.46 -5.27
C VAL A 97 6.75 17.69 -3.94
N HIS A 98 6.02 18.10 -2.89
CA HIS A 98 6.61 18.23 -1.56
C HIS A 98 7.19 16.91 -1.05
N ASN A 99 6.43 15.82 -1.17
CA ASN A 99 6.86 14.48 -0.75
C ASN A 99 8.08 13.99 -1.54
N GLU A 100 8.11 14.19 -2.87
CA GLU A 100 9.27 13.87 -3.70
C GLU A 100 10.53 14.59 -3.22
N ASN A 101 10.41 15.88 -2.90
CA ASN A 101 11.52 16.68 -2.38
C ASN A 101 12.03 16.21 -1.01
N GLN A 102 11.23 15.44 -0.26
CA GLN A 102 11.63 14.79 0.98
C GLN A 102 12.23 13.38 0.74
N GLY A 103 12.38 12.96 -0.50
CA GLY A 103 12.92 11.64 -0.85
C GLY A 103 11.89 10.51 -0.80
N ILE A 104 10.60 10.84 -0.77
CA ILE A 104 9.52 9.84 -0.87
C ILE A 104 9.46 9.34 -2.31
N LEU A 105 9.48 8.03 -2.48
CA LEU A 105 9.47 7.39 -3.80
C LEU A 105 8.07 7.13 -4.32
N ARG A 106 7.10 6.95 -3.42
CA ARG A 106 5.73 6.57 -3.76
C ARG A 106 4.70 7.38 -2.98
N PHE A 107 3.72 7.93 -3.68
CA PHE A 107 2.65 8.75 -3.12
C PHE A 107 1.29 8.14 -3.45
N SER A 108 0.46 7.90 -2.42
CA SER A 108 -0.83 7.26 -2.57
C SER A 108 -1.98 8.25 -2.41
N LEU A 109 -2.88 8.28 -3.37
CA LEU A 109 -4.16 8.98 -3.28
C LEU A 109 -5.20 8.04 -2.67
N VAL A 110 -5.65 8.32 -1.46
CA VAL A 110 -6.60 7.46 -0.73
C VAL A 110 -7.90 8.22 -0.52
N THR A 111 -9.04 7.58 -0.80
CA THR A 111 -10.36 8.19 -0.62
C THR A 111 -11.23 7.39 0.34
N SER A 112 -12.02 8.10 1.13
CA SER A 112 -13.14 7.50 1.84
C SER A 112 -14.29 7.18 0.86
N GLY A 113 -15.10 6.18 1.20
CA GLY A 113 -16.25 5.76 0.42
C GLY A 113 -16.10 4.35 -0.16
N ARG A 114 -17.23 3.70 -0.45
CA ARG A 114 -17.26 2.38 -1.10
C ARG A 114 -16.73 2.43 -2.53
N SER A 115 -17.05 3.52 -3.24
CA SER A 115 -16.64 3.79 -4.62
C SER A 115 -16.67 5.30 -4.87
N LEU A 116 -15.97 5.73 -5.91
CA LEU A 116 -16.07 7.08 -6.44
C LEU A 116 -17.13 7.14 -7.55
N SER A 117 -17.74 8.31 -7.73
CA SER A 117 -18.55 8.60 -8.91
C SER A 117 -17.65 8.74 -10.16
N PRO A 118 -18.19 8.58 -11.39
CA PRO A 118 -17.41 8.76 -12.61
C PRO A 118 -16.67 10.11 -12.67
N LYS A 119 -17.31 11.20 -12.23
CA LYS A 119 -16.68 12.52 -12.18
C LYS A 119 -15.51 12.61 -11.18
N GLU A 120 -15.62 11.92 -10.06
CA GLU A 120 -14.52 11.86 -9.09
C GLU A 120 -13.36 11.01 -9.61
N ILE A 121 -13.65 9.94 -10.36
CA ILE A 121 -12.63 9.13 -11.04
C ILE A 121 -11.90 9.97 -12.08
N ASP A 122 -12.63 10.67 -12.94
CA ASP A 122 -12.04 11.58 -13.95
C ASP A 122 -11.13 12.61 -13.29
N SER A 123 -11.59 13.21 -12.18
CA SER A 123 -10.80 14.18 -11.40
C SER A 123 -9.53 13.56 -10.80
N VAL A 124 -9.58 12.33 -10.30
CA VAL A 124 -8.38 11.61 -9.83
C VAL A 124 -7.41 11.36 -10.99
N CYS A 125 -7.92 10.92 -12.14
CA CYS A 125 -7.10 10.68 -13.33
C CYS A 125 -6.41 11.96 -13.80
N ASP A 126 -7.14 13.08 -13.83
CA ASP A 126 -6.56 14.38 -14.23
C ASP A 126 -5.48 14.83 -13.21
N SER A 127 -5.74 14.66 -11.91
CA SER A 127 -4.75 14.95 -10.87
C SER A 127 -3.48 14.09 -11.03
N ILE A 128 -3.63 12.79 -11.34
CA ILE A 128 -2.49 11.91 -11.60
C ILE A 128 -1.68 12.40 -12.82
N ARG A 129 -2.35 12.77 -13.91
CA ARG A 129 -1.68 13.32 -15.09
C ARG A 129 -0.92 14.61 -14.75
N GLU A 130 -1.51 15.49 -13.96
CA GLU A 130 -0.88 16.71 -13.52
C GLU A 130 0.34 16.43 -12.64
N ILE A 131 0.22 15.56 -11.63
CA ILE A 131 1.34 15.13 -10.79
C ILE A 131 2.48 14.59 -11.66
N LYS A 132 2.17 13.66 -12.58
CA LYS A 132 3.17 13.04 -13.45
C LYS A 132 3.82 14.02 -14.45
N SER A 133 3.19 15.15 -14.69
CA SER A 133 3.79 16.24 -15.49
C SER A 133 4.82 17.08 -14.73
N LYS A 134 4.77 17.08 -13.39
CA LYS A 134 5.57 17.94 -12.51
C LYS A 134 6.52 17.16 -11.58
N SER A 135 6.36 15.85 -11.45
CA SER A 135 7.04 14.99 -10.50
C SER A 135 7.31 13.61 -11.09
N MET A 136 8.40 13.00 -10.69
CA MET A 136 8.76 11.61 -11.02
C MET A 136 8.26 10.61 -10.00
N ILE A 137 7.62 11.07 -8.90
CA ILE A 137 7.11 10.22 -7.84
C ILE A 137 6.15 9.16 -8.39
N GLU A 138 6.25 7.95 -7.90
CA GLU A 138 5.30 6.89 -8.26
C GLU A 138 3.96 7.13 -7.59
N ILE A 139 2.85 6.91 -8.32
CA ILE A 139 1.50 7.11 -7.80
C ILE A 139 0.80 5.78 -7.58
N CYS A 140 0.23 5.63 -6.41
CA CYS A 140 -0.73 4.58 -6.07
C CYS A 140 -2.12 5.20 -5.84
N VAL A 141 -3.16 4.41 -6.02
CA VAL A 141 -4.54 4.83 -5.71
C VAL A 141 -5.25 3.79 -4.85
N SER A 142 -6.06 4.27 -3.90
CA SER A 142 -6.98 3.46 -3.11
C SER A 142 -8.32 4.16 -3.08
N ILE A 143 -9.18 3.85 -4.04
CA ILE A 143 -10.42 4.57 -4.36
C ILE A 143 -11.69 3.72 -4.23
N GLY A 144 -11.58 2.59 -3.52
CA GLY A 144 -12.68 1.67 -3.30
C GLY A 144 -12.94 0.74 -4.50
N ILE A 145 -14.20 0.36 -4.68
CA ILE A 145 -14.61 -0.54 -5.77
C ILE A 145 -14.76 0.28 -7.04
N THR A 146 -14.10 -0.16 -8.11
CA THR A 146 -14.20 0.46 -9.42
C THR A 146 -14.19 -0.61 -10.52
N ASP A 147 -14.72 -0.29 -11.67
CA ASP A 147 -14.72 -1.18 -12.84
C ASP A 147 -13.35 -1.19 -13.52
N VAL A 148 -13.01 -2.33 -14.15
CA VAL A 148 -11.75 -2.50 -14.89
C VAL A 148 -11.60 -1.45 -16.02
N ASP A 149 -12.71 -1.07 -16.64
CA ASP A 149 -12.74 -0.10 -17.72
C ASP A 149 -12.51 1.36 -17.28
N SER A 150 -12.39 1.57 -15.96
CA SER A 150 -12.15 2.91 -15.37
C SER A 150 -10.66 3.29 -15.29
N PHE A 151 -9.76 2.40 -15.74
CA PHE A 151 -8.30 2.61 -15.70
C PHE A 151 -7.63 2.58 -17.05
#